data_9075e643647b211c87f16a5750efea51
#
_entry.id   9075e643647b211c87f16a5750efea51
#
_cell.length_a   1.000
_cell.length_b   1.000
_cell.length_c   1.000
_cell.angle_alpha   90.00
_cell.angle_beta   90.00
_cell.angle_gamma   90.00
#
_symmetry.space_group_name_H-M   'P 1'
#
loop_
_entity.id
_entity.type
_entity.pdbx_description
1 polymer ?
#
loop_
_entity_poly.entity_id
_entity_poly.type
_entity_poly.pdbx_seq_one_letter_code
_entity_poly.pdbx_strand_id
1 'polypeptide(L)'
;MLLDPSSAEANIRTFVKIRASLEPVDVVTWFRGPVYAYLPGVGSKHLFNLDGFNIGRAVETDGGYDFLSREAVFYRDPTTDEILTSWTNPITSETNEVLHIWNDPVNGGFKLNGPRGPWTLRPEIWDDDVHFSTDVFLLYPNPLQPEAWPRESGGPMYQGAELFRFIASRSALEDDSPSAPCHISWVRLGPWLPWMLMGAAQSGHLVYHTGGRKLMGGYGELPADIRTRVEAERPEYMFAPTSVSGPNETSWTFYAKERRPATSK
;
A
#
# COMPACT_ATOMS: atom_id res chain seq x y z
N MET A 1 -4.36 8.11 -29.33
CA MET A 1 -3.69 9.06 -28.42
C MET A 1 -3.94 8.56 -26.99
N LEU A 2 -2.88 8.36 -26.19
CA LEU A 2 -3.03 7.85 -24.80
C LEU A 2 -3.70 8.88 -23.89
N LEU A 3 -3.41 10.16 -24.06
CA LEU A 3 -3.99 11.25 -23.26
C LEU A 3 -5.27 11.77 -23.90
N ASP A 4 -6.37 11.07 -23.70
CA ASP A 4 -7.73 11.53 -24.02
C ASP A 4 -8.60 11.47 -22.77
N PRO A 5 -8.76 12.59 -22.03
CA PRO A 5 -9.56 12.61 -20.79
C PRO A 5 -11.04 12.24 -21.00
N SER A 6 -11.54 12.26 -22.24
CA SER A 6 -12.93 11.90 -22.56
C SER A 6 -13.13 10.39 -22.77
N SER A 7 -12.05 9.63 -23.06
CA SER A 7 -12.08 8.19 -23.31
C SER A 7 -11.68 7.40 -22.06
N ALA A 8 -12.58 6.57 -21.55
CA ALA A 8 -12.30 5.70 -20.40
C ALA A 8 -11.21 4.67 -20.73
N GLU A 9 -11.19 4.12 -21.96
CA GLU A 9 -10.16 3.18 -22.42
C GLU A 9 -8.78 3.85 -22.46
N ALA A 10 -8.69 5.06 -23.01
CA ALA A 10 -7.44 5.81 -23.04
C ALA A 10 -6.95 6.12 -21.60
N ASN A 11 -7.86 6.53 -20.71
CA ASN A 11 -7.53 6.81 -19.32
C ASN A 11 -7.04 5.56 -18.58
N ILE A 12 -7.65 4.39 -18.80
CA ILE A 12 -7.18 3.12 -18.23
C ILE A 12 -5.77 2.81 -18.72
N ARG A 13 -5.53 2.86 -20.03
CA ARG A 13 -4.21 2.59 -20.62
C ARG A 13 -3.15 3.57 -20.10
N THR A 14 -3.47 4.86 -20.01
CA THR A 14 -2.58 5.86 -19.42
C THR A 14 -2.27 5.56 -17.97
N PHE A 15 -3.29 5.23 -17.18
CA PHE A 15 -3.09 4.89 -15.76
C PHE A 15 -2.27 3.60 -15.59
N VAL A 16 -2.47 2.58 -16.44
CA VAL A 16 -1.64 1.38 -16.46
C VAL A 16 -0.19 1.71 -16.80
N LYS A 17 0.07 2.56 -17.79
CA LYS A 17 1.42 3.02 -18.14
C LYS A 17 2.11 3.74 -16.95
N ILE A 18 1.33 4.50 -16.17
CA ILE A 18 1.80 5.19 -14.96
C ILE A 18 2.04 4.19 -13.81
N ARG A 19 1.04 3.37 -13.47
CA ARG A 19 1.06 2.52 -12.27
C ARG A 19 1.84 1.22 -12.45
N ALA A 20 1.90 0.72 -13.68
CA ALA A 20 2.48 -0.56 -14.03
C ALA A 20 3.23 -0.47 -15.38
N SER A 21 2.90 -1.37 -16.29
CA SER A 21 3.35 -1.41 -17.68
C SER A 21 2.23 -1.93 -18.56
N LEU A 22 2.16 -1.47 -19.81
CA LEU A 22 1.25 -2.03 -20.82
C LEU A 22 1.68 -3.43 -21.28
N GLU A 23 2.92 -3.83 -21.00
CA GLU A 23 3.41 -5.19 -21.16
C GLU A 23 3.34 -5.92 -19.82
N PRO A 24 3.13 -7.25 -19.80
CA PRO A 24 2.97 -8.03 -18.58
C PRO A 24 4.33 -8.32 -17.90
N VAL A 25 5.07 -7.28 -17.59
CA VAL A 25 6.36 -7.31 -16.87
C VAL A 25 6.19 -6.90 -15.43
N ASP A 26 7.14 -7.32 -14.58
CA ASP A 26 7.17 -6.94 -13.18
C ASP A 26 7.56 -5.46 -13.03
N VAL A 27 6.79 -4.74 -12.25
CA VAL A 27 7.02 -3.33 -11.93
C VAL A 27 7.05 -3.17 -10.42
N VAL A 28 8.06 -2.46 -9.93
CA VAL A 28 8.21 -2.17 -8.51
C VAL A 28 7.87 -0.71 -8.24
N THR A 29 6.99 -0.51 -7.28
CA THR A 29 6.73 0.81 -6.67
C THR A 29 7.27 0.80 -5.27
N TRP A 30 8.27 1.62 -5.01
CA TRP A 30 8.83 1.85 -3.69
C TRP A 30 8.23 3.10 -3.07
N PHE A 31 7.93 3.06 -1.77
CA PHE A 31 7.34 4.18 -1.04
C PHE A 31 7.88 4.23 0.38
N ARG A 32 7.99 5.45 0.92
CA ARG A 32 8.56 5.70 2.22
C ARG A 32 8.02 6.99 2.83
N GLY A 33 7.92 7.05 4.15
CA GLY A 33 7.57 8.28 4.87
C GLY A 33 7.23 8.08 6.33
N PRO A 34 7.00 9.18 7.08
CA PRO A 34 6.67 9.14 8.47
C PRO A 34 5.26 8.61 8.74
N VAL A 35 5.12 7.96 9.90
CA VAL A 35 3.85 7.53 10.48
C VAL A 35 3.65 8.23 11.81
N TYR A 36 2.53 8.92 11.93
CA TYR A 36 2.17 9.69 13.12
C TYR A 36 0.99 9.05 13.84
N ALA A 37 1.02 9.08 15.18
CA ALA A 37 -0.20 9.05 15.96
C ALA A 37 -0.85 10.43 15.91
N TYR A 38 -2.15 10.50 15.66
CA TYR A 38 -2.96 11.71 15.84
C TYR A 38 -3.92 11.47 16.99
N LEU A 39 -3.68 12.20 18.09
CA LEU A 39 -4.32 11.96 19.38
C LEU A 39 -5.26 13.13 19.74
N PRO A 40 -6.50 12.85 20.18
CA PRO A 40 -7.43 13.90 20.64
C PRO A 40 -6.82 14.71 21.79
N GLY A 41 -6.82 16.03 21.66
CA GLY A 41 -6.33 16.95 22.67
C GLY A 41 -4.79 17.05 22.80
N VAL A 42 -4.03 16.21 22.10
CA VAL A 42 -2.55 16.19 22.18
C VAL A 42 -1.90 16.60 20.85
N GLY A 43 -2.57 16.33 19.74
CA GLY A 43 -2.03 16.58 18.38
C GLY A 43 -1.30 15.38 17.81
N SER A 44 -0.27 15.63 16.98
CA SER A 44 0.47 14.58 16.29
C SER A 44 1.75 14.20 17.03
N LYS A 45 2.11 12.90 16.97
CA LYS A 45 3.37 12.37 17.46
C LYS A 45 3.99 11.45 16.42
N HIS A 46 5.20 11.73 15.97
CA HIS A 46 5.95 10.85 15.08
C HIS A 46 6.31 9.56 15.82
N LEU A 47 5.93 8.42 15.27
CA LEU A 47 6.11 7.12 15.91
C LEU A 47 7.28 6.33 15.30
N PHE A 48 7.26 6.18 14.00
CA PHE A 48 8.24 5.46 13.20
C PHE A 48 8.11 5.89 11.74
N ASN A 49 9.06 5.49 10.91
CA ASN A 49 8.95 5.60 9.48
C ASN A 49 8.43 4.28 8.88
N LEU A 50 7.70 4.40 7.79
CA LEU A 50 7.32 3.27 6.94
C LEU A 50 8.23 3.27 5.72
N ASP A 51 8.70 2.09 5.32
CA ASP A 51 9.51 1.86 4.12
C ASP A 51 9.03 0.56 3.47
N GLY A 52 8.51 0.64 2.25
CA GLY A 52 7.87 -0.51 1.65
C GLY A 52 7.88 -0.48 0.13
N PHE A 53 7.45 -1.58 -0.44
CA PHE A 53 7.27 -1.69 -1.88
C PHE A 53 6.09 -2.58 -2.23
N ASN A 54 5.54 -2.30 -3.40
CA ASN A 54 4.61 -3.17 -4.08
C ASN A 54 5.28 -3.65 -5.36
N ILE A 55 5.32 -4.97 -5.59
CA ILE A 55 5.74 -5.55 -6.85
C ILE A 55 4.52 -6.12 -7.54
N GLY A 56 4.27 -5.68 -8.78
CA GLY A 56 3.05 -6.03 -9.48
C GLY A 56 3.22 -6.09 -10.99
N ARG A 57 2.21 -6.68 -11.63
CA ARG A 57 2.14 -6.89 -13.07
C ARG A 57 0.73 -6.59 -13.54
N ALA A 58 0.60 -5.79 -14.61
CA ALA A 58 -0.68 -5.63 -15.29
C ALA A 58 -0.80 -6.68 -16.42
N VAL A 59 -1.95 -7.34 -16.48
CA VAL A 59 -2.27 -8.33 -17.52
C VAL A 59 -3.53 -7.87 -18.24
N GLU A 60 -3.43 -7.68 -19.55
CA GLU A 60 -4.57 -7.25 -20.36
C GLU A 60 -5.64 -8.35 -20.39
N THR A 61 -6.90 -7.95 -20.25
CA THR A 61 -8.08 -8.81 -20.23
C THR A 61 -9.25 -8.07 -20.86
N ASP A 62 -10.39 -8.73 -21.03
CA ASP A 62 -11.60 -8.06 -21.54
C ASP A 62 -11.97 -6.86 -20.68
N GLY A 63 -12.11 -5.70 -21.35
CA GLY A 63 -12.50 -4.44 -20.73
C GLY A 63 -11.45 -3.76 -19.87
N GLY A 64 -10.16 -4.15 -19.96
CA GLY A 64 -9.07 -3.46 -19.27
C GLY A 64 -7.93 -4.38 -18.82
N TYR A 65 -7.47 -4.22 -17.57
CA TYR A 65 -6.31 -4.95 -17.05
C TYR A 65 -6.62 -5.51 -15.65
N ASP A 66 -6.12 -6.71 -15.38
CA ASP A 66 -5.93 -7.21 -14.02
C ASP A 66 -4.56 -6.76 -13.52
N PHE A 67 -4.48 -6.37 -12.26
CA PHE A 67 -3.23 -6.03 -11.60
C PHE A 67 -2.96 -7.05 -10.50
N LEU A 68 -1.94 -7.87 -10.71
CA LEU A 68 -1.51 -8.92 -9.79
C LEU A 68 -0.31 -8.42 -9.01
N SER A 69 -0.38 -8.40 -7.68
CA SER A 69 0.71 -7.83 -6.90
C SER A 69 0.87 -8.42 -5.51
N ARG A 70 2.03 -8.14 -4.91
CA ARG A 70 2.41 -8.35 -3.51
C ARG A 70 2.91 -7.07 -2.92
N GLU A 71 2.82 -6.96 -1.61
CA GLU A 71 3.27 -5.80 -0.86
C GLU A 71 4.07 -6.21 0.36
N ALA A 72 5.26 -5.62 0.52
CA ALA A 72 6.03 -5.72 1.74
C ALA A 72 6.25 -4.33 2.35
N VAL A 73 6.11 -4.23 3.69
CA VAL A 73 6.31 -2.97 4.41
C VAL A 73 7.09 -3.21 5.69
N PHE A 74 8.11 -2.40 5.89
CA PHE A 74 8.97 -2.40 7.06
C PHE A 74 8.78 -1.11 7.84
N TYR A 75 8.76 -1.23 9.16
CA TYR A 75 8.75 -0.09 10.07
C TYR A 75 10.17 0.18 10.53
N ARG A 76 10.58 1.45 10.52
CA ARG A 76 11.94 1.89 10.84
C ARG A 76 11.95 2.85 12.01
N ASP A 77 13.01 2.79 12.79
CA ASP A 77 13.29 3.80 13.80
C ASP A 77 13.42 5.19 13.16
N PRO A 78 12.73 6.22 13.69
CA PRO A 78 12.71 7.54 13.06
C PRO A 78 14.04 8.29 13.21
N THR A 79 14.95 7.83 14.07
CA THR A 79 16.25 8.47 14.36
C THR A 79 17.41 7.72 13.71
N THR A 80 17.47 6.39 13.88
CA THR A 80 18.57 5.56 13.37
C THR A 80 18.34 5.03 11.97
N ASP A 81 17.08 5.02 11.52
CA ASP A 81 16.63 4.44 10.26
C ASP A 81 16.76 2.91 10.17
N GLU A 82 17.07 2.24 11.26
CA GLU A 82 17.13 0.78 11.34
C GLU A 82 15.73 0.16 11.27
N ILE A 83 15.60 -1.01 10.63
CA ILE A 83 14.36 -1.78 10.63
C ILE A 83 14.10 -2.28 12.04
N LEU A 84 12.95 -1.94 12.59
CA LEU A 84 12.55 -2.27 13.96
C LEU A 84 12.27 -3.77 14.10
N THR A 85 12.78 -4.38 15.17
CA THR A 85 12.37 -5.72 15.61
C THR A 85 11.43 -5.62 16.80
N SER A 86 11.61 -4.60 17.62
CA SER A 86 10.75 -4.24 18.76
C SER A 86 10.58 -2.73 18.82
N TRP A 87 9.52 -2.29 19.47
CA TRP A 87 9.21 -0.87 19.58
C TRP A 87 8.57 -0.57 20.94
N THR A 88 9.13 0.42 21.63
CA THR A 88 8.54 0.93 22.87
C THR A 88 7.50 1.98 22.53
N ASN A 89 6.25 1.66 22.83
CA ASN A 89 5.11 2.52 22.56
C ASN A 89 5.18 3.79 23.40
N PRO A 90 5.33 4.98 22.81
CA PRO A 90 5.46 6.22 23.58
C PRO A 90 4.14 6.71 24.19
N ILE A 91 3.04 5.99 24.00
CA ILE A 91 1.72 6.29 24.56
C ILE A 91 1.44 5.39 25.76
N THR A 92 1.74 4.07 25.63
CA THR A 92 1.47 3.08 26.69
C THR A 92 2.71 2.71 27.50
N SER A 93 3.91 3.06 27.04
CA SER A 93 5.22 2.68 27.59
C SER A 93 5.51 1.16 27.53
N GLU A 94 4.70 0.39 26.82
CA GLU A 94 4.93 -1.04 26.59
C GLU A 94 5.88 -1.26 25.43
N THR A 95 6.74 -2.27 25.53
CA THR A 95 7.60 -2.71 24.42
C THR A 95 6.97 -3.90 23.73
N ASN A 96 6.67 -3.75 22.45
CA ASN A 96 6.02 -4.76 21.62
C ASN A 96 6.97 -5.23 20.52
N GLU A 97 6.82 -6.50 20.12
CA GLU A 97 7.44 -7.02 18.91
C GLU A 97 6.78 -6.39 17.69
N VAL A 98 7.59 -5.93 16.73
CA VAL A 98 7.09 -5.33 15.49
C VAL A 98 6.82 -6.43 14.48
N LEU A 99 5.59 -6.49 13.98
CA LEU A 99 5.24 -7.36 12.85
C LEU A 99 5.23 -6.52 11.57
N HIS A 100 6.17 -6.80 10.67
CA HIS A 100 6.21 -6.21 9.34
C HIS A 100 5.12 -6.80 8.44
N ILE A 101 4.81 -6.12 7.36
CA ILE A 101 3.74 -6.50 6.44
C ILE A 101 4.32 -7.32 5.29
N TRP A 102 3.66 -8.44 5.00
CA TRP A 102 3.93 -9.32 3.87
C TRP A 102 2.60 -9.77 3.27
N ASN A 103 1.91 -8.84 2.59
CA ASN A 103 0.60 -9.10 2.01
C ASN A 103 0.75 -9.80 0.64
N ASP A 104 0.17 -10.99 0.50
CA ASP A 104 0.14 -11.77 -0.75
C ASP A 104 -1.16 -12.62 -0.82
N PRO A 105 -2.04 -12.37 -1.78
CA PRO A 105 -1.97 -11.37 -2.85
C PRO A 105 -2.52 -9.98 -2.44
N VAL A 106 -2.14 -8.95 -3.22
CA VAL A 106 -2.75 -7.61 -3.20
C VAL A 106 -3.18 -7.26 -4.63
N ASN A 107 -4.20 -7.91 -5.11
CA ASN A 107 -4.67 -7.79 -6.47
C ASN A 107 -5.66 -6.63 -6.65
N GLY A 108 -5.65 -6.04 -7.83
CA GLY A 108 -6.59 -5.03 -8.27
C GLY A 108 -6.99 -5.20 -9.72
N GLY A 109 -7.68 -4.22 -10.26
CA GLY A 109 -8.03 -4.20 -11.68
C GLY A 109 -8.35 -2.79 -12.15
N PHE A 110 -8.03 -2.56 -13.40
CA PHE A 110 -8.29 -1.31 -14.12
C PHE A 110 -9.24 -1.64 -15.26
N LYS A 111 -10.54 -1.66 -14.97
CA LYS A 111 -11.61 -2.13 -15.88
C LYS A 111 -12.57 -1.02 -16.23
N LEU A 112 -13.09 -1.05 -17.47
CA LEU A 112 -14.17 -0.17 -17.90
C LEU A 112 -15.39 -0.29 -16.98
N ASN A 113 -15.72 -1.53 -16.60
CA ASN A 113 -16.78 -1.87 -15.65
C ASN A 113 -16.19 -2.82 -14.60
N GLY A 114 -15.81 -2.29 -13.45
CA GLY A 114 -15.28 -3.06 -12.34
C GLY A 114 -16.32 -3.37 -11.28
N PRO A 115 -15.94 -4.12 -10.22
CA PRO A 115 -16.84 -4.44 -9.10
C PRO A 115 -17.40 -3.21 -8.37
N ARG A 116 -16.74 -2.07 -8.49
CA ARG A 116 -17.15 -0.78 -7.89
C ARG A 116 -17.88 0.15 -8.88
N GLY A 117 -18.25 -0.36 -10.05
CA GLY A 117 -18.93 0.41 -11.10
C GLY A 117 -18.01 0.76 -12.28
N PRO A 118 -18.48 1.68 -13.18
CA PRO A 118 -17.73 2.08 -14.35
C PRO A 118 -16.46 2.86 -13.97
N TRP A 119 -15.47 2.83 -14.86
CA TRP A 119 -14.25 3.61 -14.73
C TRP A 119 -14.54 5.12 -14.81
N THR A 120 -14.24 5.84 -13.75
CA THR A 120 -14.46 7.29 -13.63
C THR A 120 -13.18 8.10 -13.44
N LEU A 121 -12.05 7.42 -13.23
CA LEU A 121 -10.78 8.09 -13.00
C LEU A 121 -10.32 8.80 -14.27
N ARG A 122 -10.03 10.10 -14.14
CA ARG A 122 -9.59 10.97 -15.23
C ARG A 122 -8.31 11.67 -14.85
N PRO A 123 -7.41 11.95 -15.81
CA PRO A 123 -6.24 12.74 -15.55
C PRO A 123 -6.60 14.22 -15.33
N GLU A 124 -5.95 14.85 -14.38
CA GLU A 124 -5.78 16.31 -14.29
C GLU A 124 -4.44 16.65 -14.94
N ILE A 125 -4.43 17.63 -15.84
CA ILE A 125 -3.21 18.00 -16.58
C ILE A 125 -2.83 19.42 -16.19
N TRP A 126 -1.64 19.58 -15.63
CA TRP A 126 -1.05 20.85 -15.20
C TRP A 126 0.27 21.05 -15.94
N ASP A 127 0.28 21.86 -17.00
CA ASP A 127 1.41 22.03 -17.93
C ASP A 127 1.92 20.68 -18.49
N ASP A 128 3.09 20.21 -18.06
CA ASP A 128 3.66 18.90 -18.43
C ASP A 128 3.32 17.78 -17.42
N ASP A 129 2.77 18.11 -16.27
CA ASP A 129 2.40 17.11 -15.27
C ASP A 129 1.01 16.54 -15.50
N VAL A 130 0.91 15.21 -15.48
CA VAL A 130 -0.34 14.45 -15.56
C VAL A 130 -0.58 13.76 -14.24
N HIS A 131 -1.67 14.10 -13.59
CA HIS A 131 -2.05 13.63 -12.27
C HIS A 131 -3.25 12.70 -12.33
N PHE A 132 -3.17 11.56 -11.65
CA PHE A 132 -4.33 10.73 -11.33
C PHE A 132 -4.48 10.66 -9.81
N SER A 133 -5.64 11.08 -9.31
CA SER A 133 -5.99 10.97 -7.89
C SER A 133 -6.99 9.84 -7.69
N THR A 134 -6.70 8.93 -6.76
CA THR A 134 -7.61 7.84 -6.40
C THR A 134 -7.73 7.75 -4.89
N ASP A 135 -8.98 7.90 -4.42
CA ASP A 135 -9.31 7.86 -3.01
C ASP A 135 -10.03 6.55 -2.70
N VAL A 136 -9.53 5.82 -1.74
CA VAL A 136 -10.06 4.53 -1.32
C VAL A 136 -10.54 4.64 0.11
N PHE A 137 -11.86 4.62 0.31
CA PHE A 137 -12.48 4.59 1.62
C PHE A 137 -12.85 3.14 1.96
N LEU A 138 -12.25 2.64 3.03
CA LEU A 138 -12.38 1.25 3.48
C LEU A 138 -13.30 1.18 4.68
N LEU A 139 -14.33 0.34 4.60
CA LEU A 139 -15.21 -0.01 5.71
C LEU A 139 -15.64 -1.46 5.55
N TYR A 140 -15.19 -2.34 6.45
CA TYR A 140 -15.52 -3.76 6.44
C TYR A 140 -15.38 -4.38 7.85
N PRO A 141 -15.99 -5.57 8.10
CA PRO A 141 -15.80 -6.26 9.37
C PRO A 141 -14.32 -6.49 9.68
N ASN A 142 -13.89 -6.09 10.88
CA ASN A 142 -12.50 -6.24 11.27
C ASN A 142 -12.13 -7.73 11.35
N PRO A 143 -11.08 -8.21 10.65
CA PRO A 143 -10.63 -9.61 10.78
C PRO A 143 -10.24 -9.99 12.21
N LEU A 144 -9.82 -9.00 13.01
CA LEU A 144 -9.48 -9.16 14.42
C LEU A 144 -10.65 -8.69 15.28
N GLN A 145 -11.65 -9.56 15.49
CA GLN A 145 -12.81 -9.23 16.32
C GLN A 145 -12.42 -9.02 17.77
N PRO A 146 -12.97 -8.01 18.49
CA PRO A 146 -12.53 -7.63 19.85
C PRO A 146 -12.60 -8.75 20.87
N GLU A 147 -13.55 -9.67 20.72
CA GLU A 147 -13.75 -10.81 21.63
C GLU A 147 -12.56 -11.79 21.62
N ALA A 148 -11.95 -11.98 20.45
CA ALA A 148 -10.80 -12.86 20.25
C ALA A 148 -9.47 -12.10 20.34
N TRP A 149 -9.48 -10.80 20.07
CA TRP A 149 -8.31 -9.94 19.93
C TRP A 149 -8.49 -8.61 20.70
N PRO A 150 -8.63 -8.67 22.05
CA PRO A 150 -9.02 -7.48 22.83
C PRO A 150 -7.97 -6.35 22.83
N ARG A 151 -6.70 -6.67 22.61
CA ARG A 151 -5.62 -5.68 22.59
C ARG A 151 -5.22 -5.25 21.18
N GLU A 152 -5.38 -6.12 20.22
CA GLU A 152 -5.01 -5.94 18.79
C GLU A 152 -6.10 -5.24 18.00
N SER A 153 -7.35 -5.44 18.42
CA SER A 153 -8.51 -4.94 17.70
C SER A 153 -8.78 -3.46 17.98
N GLY A 154 -8.98 -2.69 16.91
CA GLY A 154 -9.50 -1.32 17.00
C GLY A 154 -11.03 -1.23 17.06
N GLY A 155 -11.74 -2.36 17.18
CA GLY A 155 -13.19 -2.43 17.19
C GLY A 155 -13.74 -3.45 16.18
N PRO A 156 -15.08 -3.65 16.12
CA PRO A 156 -15.72 -4.68 15.28
C PRO A 156 -15.65 -4.36 13.79
N MET A 157 -15.44 -3.09 13.43
CA MET A 157 -15.30 -2.62 12.04
C MET A 157 -13.92 -2.04 11.82
N TYR A 158 -13.31 -2.41 10.69
CA TYR A 158 -12.15 -1.70 10.16
C TYR A 158 -12.63 -0.48 9.38
N GLN A 159 -12.03 0.67 9.64
CA GLN A 159 -12.28 1.90 8.90
C GLN A 159 -10.96 2.60 8.60
N GLY A 160 -10.75 2.96 7.33
CA GLY A 160 -9.56 3.68 6.90
C GLY A 160 -9.78 4.41 5.59
N ALA A 161 -8.89 5.34 5.30
CA ALA A 161 -8.85 6.03 4.02
C ALA A 161 -7.44 6.01 3.46
N GLU A 162 -7.32 5.78 2.15
CA GLU A 162 -6.07 5.82 1.41
C GLU A 162 -6.23 6.78 0.24
N LEU A 163 -5.43 7.83 0.22
CA LEU A 163 -5.48 8.92 -0.73
C LEU A 163 -4.21 8.88 -1.56
N PHE A 164 -4.33 8.51 -2.83
CA PHE A 164 -3.21 8.40 -3.74
C PHE A 164 -3.23 9.51 -4.78
N ARG A 165 -2.05 10.05 -5.07
CA ARG A 165 -1.83 10.86 -6.25
C ARG A 165 -0.62 10.31 -7.01
N PHE A 166 -0.86 9.92 -8.26
CA PHE A 166 0.14 9.45 -9.21
C PHE A 166 0.48 10.58 -10.16
N ILE A 167 1.77 10.86 -10.36
CA ILE A 167 2.25 11.99 -11.13
C ILE A 167 3.28 11.50 -12.15
N ALA A 168 3.04 11.78 -13.43
CA ALA A 168 3.98 11.49 -14.52
C ALA A 168 4.04 12.65 -15.49
N SER A 169 5.15 12.81 -16.22
CA SER A 169 5.22 13.83 -17.26
C SER A 169 4.42 13.42 -18.51
N ARG A 170 3.81 14.39 -19.18
CA ARG A 170 3.11 14.19 -20.46
C ARG A 170 4.05 13.56 -21.48
N SER A 171 5.27 14.07 -21.60
CA SER A 171 6.28 13.58 -22.55
C SER A 171 6.57 12.08 -22.35
N ALA A 172 6.71 11.60 -21.11
CA ALA A 172 6.90 10.19 -20.84
C ALA A 172 5.64 9.33 -21.10
N LEU A 173 4.46 9.92 -21.05
CA LEU A 173 3.21 9.22 -21.37
C LEU A 173 2.96 9.14 -22.89
N GLU A 174 3.43 10.11 -23.66
CA GLU A 174 3.27 10.19 -25.10
C GLU A 174 4.37 9.46 -25.88
N ASP A 175 5.45 9.03 -25.23
CA ASP A 175 6.48 8.20 -25.85
C ASP A 175 5.99 6.75 -26.10
N ASP A 176 6.74 5.98 -26.89
CA ASP A 176 6.39 4.59 -27.26
C ASP A 176 6.69 3.56 -26.17
N SER A 177 7.29 3.97 -25.03
CA SER A 177 7.60 3.05 -23.92
C SER A 177 6.31 2.45 -23.32
N PRO A 178 6.26 1.17 -22.99
CA PRO A 178 5.09 0.57 -22.35
C PRO A 178 4.89 1.01 -20.88
N SER A 179 5.87 1.69 -20.28
CA SER A 179 5.87 2.12 -18.90
C SER A 179 6.47 3.52 -18.77
N ALA A 180 5.91 4.36 -17.91
CA ALA A 180 6.41 5.71 -17.66
C ALA A 180 6.92 5.85 -16.22
N PRO A 181 7.96 6.65 -15.95
CA PRO A 181 8.33 7.06 -14.61
C PRO A 181 7.13 7.70 -13.89
N CYS A 182 6.98 7.40 -12.61
CA CYS A 182 5.89 7.93 -11.81
C CYS A 182 6.35 8.27 -10.41
N HIS A 183 5.96 9.45 -9.90
CA HIS A 183 5.99 9.80 -8.49
C HIS A 183 4.62 9.56 -7.87
N ILE A 184 4.60 9.17 -6.60
CA ILE A 184 3.38 8.84 -5.87
C ILE A 184 3.39 9.57 -4.55
N SER A 185 2.29 10.28 -4.26
CA SER A 185 1.96 10.69 -2.91
C SER A 185 0.90 9.74 -2.38
N TRP A 186 1.12 9.20 -1.18
CA TRP A 186 0.15 8.35 -0.51
C TRP A 186 -0.03 8.80 0.94
N VAL A 187 -1.25 9.19 1.25
CA VAL A 187 -1.67 9.49 2.62
C VAL A 187 -2.66 8.41 3.05
N ARG A 188 -2.43 7.81 4.21
CA ARG A 188 -3.36 6.85 4.80
C ARG A 188 -3.76 7.29 6.19
N LEU A 189 -5.06 7.26 6.46
CA LEU A 189 -5.62 7.38 7.81
C LEU A 189 -6.22 6.02 8.19
N GLY A 190 -5.90 5.53 9.36
CA GLY A 190 -6.40 4.21 9.76
C GLY A 190 -6.24 3.95 11.26
N PRO A 191 -6.79 2.81 11.74
CA PRO A 191 -6.67 2.43 13.13
C PRO A 191 -5.23 2.09 13.49
N TRP A 192 -5.00 1.93 14.78
CA TRP A 192 -3.74 1.42 15.31
C TRP A 192 -3.39 0.06 14.68
N LEU A 193 -2.11 -0.15 14.40
CA LEU A 193 -1.66 -1.46 13.92
C LEU A 193 -1.84 -2.52 15.03
N PRO A 194 -2.23 -3.74 14.68
CA PRO A 194 -2.51 -4.79 15.67
C PRO A 194 -1.35 -5.04 16.64
N TRP A 195 -0.11 -5.05 16.14
CA TRP A 195 1.08 -5.28 16.97
C TRP A 195 1.38 -4.14 17.97
N MET A 196 0.75 -2.96 17.82
CA MET A 196 0.88 -1.86 18.79
C MET A 196 0.09 -2.12 20.08
N LEU A 197 -0.82 -3.08 20.08
CA LEU A 197 -1.61 -3.54 21.23
C LEU A 197 -2.40 -2.42 21.93
N MET A 198 -2.96 -1.49 21.13
CA MET A 198 -3.64 -0.30 21.65
C MET A 198 -5.08 -0.58 22.11
N GLY A 199 -5.72 -1.62 21.57
CA GLY A 199 -7.13 -1.92 21.82
C GLY A 199 -8.10 -0.86 21.30
N ALA A 200 -9.40 -1.14 21.38
CA ALA A 200 -10.46 -0.26 20.93
C ALA A 200 -10.71 0.96 21.84
N ALA A 201 -10.25 0.89 23.08
CA ALA A 201 -10.46 1.98 24.05
C ALA A 201 -9.49 3.16 23.86
N GLN A 202 -8.36 2.93 23.20
CA GLN A 202 -7.37 3.99 22.94
C GLN A 202 -7.83 4.89 21.79
N SER A 203 -8.26 6.09 22.11
CA SER A 203 -8.64 7.09 21.12
C SER A 203 -7.47 7.55 20.26
N GLY A 204 -7.74 7.93 19.02
CA GLY A 204 -6.75 8.37 18.04
C GLY A 204 -6.65 7.43 16.85
N HIS A 205 -5.77 7.78 15.92
CA HIS A 205 -5.52 6.99 14.72
C HIS A 205 -4.11 7.26 14.18
N LEU A 206 -3.70 6.43 13.23
CA LEU A 206 -2.45 6.60 12.48
C LEU A 206 -2.68 7.43 11.24
N VAL A 207 -1.73 8.33 10.99
CA VAL A 207 -1.60 9.08 9.75
C VAL A 207 -0.27 8.73 9.11
N TYR A 208 -0.34 8.14 7.93
CA TYR A 208 0.80 7.83 7.08
C TYR A 208 0.94 8.95 6.07
N HIS A 209 2.12 9.52 5.95
CA HIS A 209 2.40 10.56 4.97
C HIS A 209 3.64 10.14 4.17
N THR A 210 3.41 9.43 3.09
CA THR A 210 4.47 8.81 2.30
C THR A 210 4.58 9.41 0.91
N GLY A 211 5.80 9.44 0.42
CA GLY A 211 6.11 9.63 -0.98
C GLY A 211 6.67 8.35 -1.59
N GLY A 212 6.52 8.18 -2.87
CA GLY A 212 7.01 7.00 -3.57
C GLY A 212 7.32 7.26 -5.03
N ARG A 213 7.88 6.24 -5.65
CA ARG A 213 8.16 6.25 -7.09
C ARG A 213 8.16 4.86 -7.67
N LYS A 214 7.87 4.77 -8.95
CA LYS A 214 8.12 3.57 -9.72
C LYS A 214 9.62 3.43 -9.99
N LEU A 215 10.17 2.26 -9.69
CA LEU A 215 11.58 1.93 -9.94
C LEU A 215 11.69 1.36 -11.36
N MET A 216 12.27 2.13 -12.26
CA MET A 216 12.33 1.76 -13.68
C MET A 216 13.30 0.60 -13.96
N GLY A 217 14.31 0.39 -13.10
CA GLY A 217 15.19 -0.77 -13.11
C GLY A 217 14.68 -1.96 -12.28
N GLY A 218 13.44 -1.87 -11.75
CA GLY A 218 12.77 -2.95 -11.04
C GLY A 218 13.31 -3.24 -9.65
N TYR A 219 13.21 -4.52 -9.22
CA TYR A 219 13.57 -4.97 -7.87
C TYR A 219 14.99 -4.59 -7.44
N GLY A 220 15.96 -4.62 -8.37
CA GLY A 220 17.37 -4.30 -8.09
C GLY A 220 17.62 -2.87 -7.59
N GLU A 221 16.69 -1.93 -7.80
CA GLU A 221 16.79 -0.55 -7.33
C GLU A 221 16.25 -0.33 -5.91
N LEU A 222 15.64 -1.33 -5.28
CA LEU A 222 15.24 -1.24 -3.86
C LEU A 222 16.47 -1.04 -2.95
N PRO A 223 16.31 -0.39 -1.78
CA PRO A 223 17.37 -0.31 -0.76
C PRO A 223 17.99 -1.67 -0.46
N ALA A 224 19.29 -1.70 -0.26
CA ALA A 224 20.06 -2.95 -0.13
C ALA A 224 19.60 -3.80 1.07
N ASP A 225 19.29 -3.16 2.18
CA ASP A 225 18.81 -3.82 3.40
C ASP A 225 17.41 -4.45 3.22
N ILE A 226 16.51 -3.78 2.49
CA ILE A 226 15.21 -4.35 2.09
C ILE A 226 15.43 -5.59 1.22
N ARG A 227 16.27 -5.50 0.18
CA ARG A 227 16.55 -6.65 -0.69
C ARG A 227 17.13 -7.82 0.07
N THR A 228 18.14 -7.58 0.91
CA THR A 228 18.74 -8.63 1.76
C THR A 228 17.70 -9.32 2.63
N ARG A 229 16.78 -8.56 3.22
CA ARG A 229 15.73 -9.11 4.06
C ARG A 229 14.70 -9.92 3.27
N VAL A 230 14.25 -9.39 2.14
CA VAL A 230 13.31 -10.09 1.23
C VAL A 230 13.91 -11.41 0.76
N GLU A 231 15.15 -11.40 0.28
CA GLU A 231 15.86 -12.58 -0.21
C GLU A 231 16.02 -13.65 0.89
N ALA A 232 16.22 -13.25 2.13
CA ALA A 232 16.38 -14.16 3.26
C ALA A 232 15.07 -14.71 3.83
N GLU A 233 14.01 -13.88 3.92
CA GLU A 233 12.79 -14.23 4.63
C GLU A 233 11.65 -14.66 3.71
N ARG A 234 11.48 -14.01 2.53
CA ARG A 234 10.35 -14.18 1.62
C ARG A 234 10.78 -13.97 0.15
N PRO A 235 11.61 -14.85 -0.41
CA PRO A 235 12.18 -14.67 -1.77
C PRO A 235 11.12 -14.58 -2.88
N GLU A 236 9.90 -15.08 -2.66
CA GLU A 236 8.77 -14.92 -3.59
C GLU A 236 8.40 -13.46 -3.84
N TYR A 237 8.73 -12.53 -2.92
CA TYR A 237 8.48 -11.09 -3.08
C TYR A 237 9.50 -10.39 -4.02
N MET A 238 10.44 -11.13 -4.58
CA MET A 238 11.30 -10.63 -5.66
C MET A 238 10.57 -10.55 -7.00
N PHE A 239 9.38 -11.18 -7.12
CA PHE A 239 8.61 -11.30 -8.36
C PHE A 239 7.14 -11.01 -8.12
N ALA A 240 6.47 -10.43 -9.14
CA ALA A 240 5.03 -10.30 -9.13
C ALA A 240 4.34 -11.67 -9.29
N PRO A 241 3.14 -11.86 -8.70
CA PRO A 241 2.32 -13.03 -8.99
C PRO A 241 1.98 -13.12 -10.49
N THR A 242 1.88 -14.34 -11.01
CA THR A 242 1.49 -14.59 -12.41
C THR A 242 0.03 -15.01 -12.57
N SER A 243 -0.66 -15.26 -11.45
CA SER A 243 -2.08 -15.64 -11.41
C SER A 243 -2.73 -15.21 -10.10
N VAL A 244 -4.04 -15.16 -10.08
CA VAL A 244 -4.80 -14.94 -8.85
C VAL A 244 -4.72 -16.20 -7.98
N SER A 245 -4.19 -16.08 -6.77
CA SER A 245 -4.00 -17.18 -5.83
C SER A 245 -5.09 -17.28 -4.75
N GLY A 246 -5.90 -16.22 -4.57
CA GLY A 246 -6.94 -16.17 -3.54
C GLY A 246 -7.45 -14.76 -3.30
N PRO A 247 -8.21 -14.55 -2.21
CA PRO A 247 -8.64 -13.22 -1.79
C PRO A 247 -7.44 -12.38 -1.35
N ASN A 248 -7.56 -11.06 -1.51
CA ASN A 248 -6.53 -10.13 -1.08
C ASN A 248 -6.25 -10.23 0.41
N GLU A 249 -4.98 -10.25 0.75
CA GLU A 249 -4.49 -10.14 2.12
C GLU A 249 -4.38 -8.66 2.53
N THR A 250 -4.66 -8.40 3.78
CA THR A 250 -4.48 -7.09 4.43
C THR A 250 -3.55 -7.28 5.62
N SER A 251 -2.96 -6.19 6.13
CA SER A 251 -2.12 -6.25 7.34
C SER A 251 -2.85 -6.89 8.55
N TRP A 252 -4.18 -6.81 8.61
CA TRP A 252 -5.00 -7.42 9.66
C TRP A 252 -5.22 -8.91 9.43
N THR A 253 -5.50 -9.35 8.20
CA THR A 253 -5.60 -10.78 7.87
C THR A 253 -4.24 -11.46 7.95
N PHE A 254 -3.17 -10.78 7.54
CA PHE A 254 -1.80 -11.23 7.73
C PHE A 254 -1.48 -11.41 9.22
N TYR A 255 -1.80 -10.42 10.06
CA TYR A 255 -1.60 -10.52 11.51
C TYR A 255 -2.35 -11.73 12.11
N ALA A 256 -3.62 -11.92 11.75
CA ALA A 256 -4.41 -13.06 12.21
C ALA A 256 -3.81 -14.42 11.80
N LYS A 257 -3.16 -14.48 10.64
CA LYS A 257 -2.49 -15.68 10.11
C LYS A 257 -1.19 -15.99 10.85
N GLU A 258 -0.37 -14.96 11.13
CA GLU A 258 0.95 -15.10 11.78
C GLU A 258 0.83 -15.23 13.32
N ARG A 259 -0.23 -14.72 13.92
CA ARG A 259 -0.48 -14.74 15.36
C ARG A 259 -1.73 -15.55 15.66
N ARG A 260 -1.70 -16.32 16.76
CA ARG A 260 -2.90 -17.02 17.24
C ARG A 260 -3.60 -16.13 18.27
N PRO A 261 -4.96 -16.12 18.29
CA PRO A 261 -5.69 -15.46 19.37
C PRO A 261 -5.23 -16.00 20.73
N ALA A 262 -5.21 -15.13 21.73
CA ALA A 262 -5.03 -15.60 23.11
C ALA A 262 -6.16 -16.62 23.40
N THR A 263 -5.79 -17.88 23.59
CA THR A 263 -6.79 -18.89 23.98
C THR A 263 -7.36 -18.47 25.32
N SER A 264 -8.65 -18.18 25.35
CA SER A 264 -9.40 -18.02 26.62
C SER A 264 -9.20 -19.28 27.45
N LYS A 265 -8.47 -19.17 28.55
CA LYS A 265 -8.39 -20.19 29.59
C LYS A 265 -9.66 -20.19 30.42
#